data_ebe85a56ba9ed85e4eb43a5a6ee0c096
#
_entry.id   ebe85a56ba9ed85e4eb43a5a6ee0c096
#
_cell.length_a   1.000
_cell.length_b   1.000
_cell.length_c   1.000
_cell.angle_alpha   90.00
_cell.angle_beta   90.00
_cell.angle_gamma   90.00
#
_symmetry.space_group_name_H-M   'P 1'
#
loop_
_entity.id
_entity.type
_entity.pdbx_description
1 polymer ?
#
loop_
_entity_poly.entity_id
_entity_poly.type
_entity_poly.pdbx_seq_one_letter_code
_entity_poly.pdbx_strand_id
1 'polypeptide(L)'
;MTLWDELVGQDSAVALMKAAAQPGSQAMTHAWLVTGPPGSGRSTLAHAFAAELVGAGLDEARWKRVIAGAHPDVSILATDRVTITIEEVRALVSFSYFSPSQAPYRVVVIEDADRMTDRTSNVLLKALEEPPPQTVWILCAPSPADVLPTIRSRMRSVNLVVPTVDDVARLISQREGVEEDVARMAATESQNHIGMATRLATDPEARSRRDSSVQAVLNVVSVSGAVKTAAELLELCKQDAAALVDRLDSKERESLLHSLGIAPGGAVPAAVRSHVKSMEDDQKRRATRSLRDAVDRVLVDVMSLLRDVLMIQVGAEVGLINVKHQDLLSERAAGTTAEHTMSSLDAIDQARARMAQNSPPLLVLEALLIQLTGKAAVV
;
A
#
# COMPACT_ATOMS: atom_id res chain seq x y z
N MET A 1 -18.93 -12.52 -5.89
CA MET A 1 -17.55 -12.69 -5.41
C MET A 1 -17.49 -12.10 -4.00
N THR A 2 -17.05 -12.85 -3.01
CA THR A 2 -16.91 -12.38 -1.64
C THR A 2 -15.52 -11.76 -1.45
N LEU A 3 -15.33 -10.96 -0.37
CA LEU A 3 -13.98 -10.43 -0.04
C LEU A 3 -12.95 -11.55 0.21
N TRP A 4 -13.41 -12.72 0.66
CA TRP A 4 -12.55 -13.88 0.84
C TRP A 4 -11.99 -14.44 -0.48
N ASP A 5 -12.73 -14.30 -1.57
CA ASP A 5 -12.32 -14.77 -2.91
C ASP A 5 -11.21 -13.90 -3.53
N GLU A 6 -11.01 -12.69 -2.99
CA GLU A 6 -9.92 -11.79 -3.42
C GLU A 6 -8.56 -12.12 -2.75
N LEU A 7 -8.55 -13.03 -1.76
CA LEU A 7 -7.38 -13.38 -0.97
C LEU A 7 -6.65 -14.60 -1.57
N VAL A 8 -6.18 -14.45 -2.80
CA VAL A 8 -5.47 -15.52 -3.52
C VAL A 8 -4.14 -15.88 -2.86
N GLY A 9 -3.84 -17.17 -2.76
CA GLY A 9 -2.63 -17.69 -2.14
C GLY A 9 -2.58 -17.55 -0.62
N GLN A 10 -3.71 -17.21 0.05
CA GLN A 10 -3.77 -16.96 1.50
C GLN A 10 -4.62 -18.00 2.24
N ASP A 11 -4.69 -19.23 1.75
CA ASP A 11 -5.63 -20.27 2.24
C ASP A 11 -5.53 -20.50 3.75
N SER A 12 -4.33 -20.54 4.30
CA SER A 12 -4.10 -20.77 5.73
C SER A 12 -4.61 -19.61 6.59
N ALA A 13 -4.36 -18.35 6.16
CA ALA A 13 -4.83 -17.15 6.84
C ALA A 13 -6.35 -17.05 6.77
N VAL A 14 -6.92 -17.29 5.60
CA VAL A 14 -8.37 -17.30 5.37
C VAL A 14 -9.06 -18.38 6.22
N ALA A 15 -8.54 -19.60 6.23
CA ALA A 15 -9.09 -20.68 7.03
C ALA A 15 -9.09 -20.36 8.54
N LEU A 16 -7.97 -19.82 9.04
CA LEU A 16 -7.83 -19.39 10.44
C LEU A 16 -8.85 -18.32 10.82
N MET A 17 -8.98 -17.26 9.99
CA MET A 17 -9.86 -16.14 10.27
C MET A 17 -11.34 -16.54 10.16
N LYS A 18 -11.72 -17.35 9.17
CA LYS A 18 -13.06 -17.92 9.05
C LYS A 18 -13.41 -18.82 10.24
N ALA A 19 -12.48 -19.67 10.69
CA ALA A 19 -12.67 -20.49 11.86
C ALA A 19 -12.83 -19.65 13.14
N ALA A 20 -12.08 -18.56 13.27
CA ALA A 20 -12.19 -17.64 14.40
C ALA A 20 -13.53 -16.89 14.42
N ALA A 21 -14.08 -16.53 13.26
CA ALA A 21 -15.36 -15.83 13.17
C ALA A 21 -16.59 -16.69 13.54
N GLN A 22 -16.44 -18.02 13.61
CA GLN A 22 -17.56 -18.89 13.97
C GLN A 22 -18.04 -18.63 15.41
N PRO A 23 -19.34 -18.61 15.65
CA PRO A 23 -19.90 -18.42 16.99
C PRO A 23 -19.34 -19.45 17.99
N GLY A 24 -18.83 -18.97 19.13
CA GLY A 24 -18.27 -19.83 20.18
C GLY A 24 -16.90 -20.44 19.86
N SER A 25 -16.23 -19.98 18.82
CA SER A 25 -14.89 -20.47 18.43
C SER A 25 -13.85 -20.19 19.50
N GLN A 26 -13.11 -21.24 19.91
CA GLN A 26 -11.92 -21.09 20.78
C GLN A 26 -10.74 -20.39 20.09
N ALA A 27 -10.80 -20.28 18.76
CA ALA A 27 -9.81 -19.55 17.99
C ALA A 27 -10.00 -18.03 18.07
N MET A 28 -11.16 -17.55 18.53
CA MET A 28 -11.45 -16.12 18.61
C MET A 28 -10.60 -15.43 19.70
N THR A 29 -10.11 -14.26 19.39
CA THR A 29 -9.40 -13.36 20.31
C THR A 29 -9.80 -11.92 20.04
N HIS A 30 -9.61 -11.06 21.02
CA HIS A 30 -9.96 -9.65 20.95
C HIS A 30 -9.00 -8.80 20.14
N ALA A 31 -7.81 -9.32 19.79
CA ALA A 31 -6.79 -8.53 19.08
C ALA A 31 -6.02 -9.38 18.05
N TRP A 32 -5.98 -8.89 16.81
CA TRP A 32 -5.36 -9.54 15.67
C TRP A 32 -4.35 -8.63 15.01
N LEU A 33 -3.17 -9.16 14.70
CA LEU A 33 -2.13 -8.48 13.92
C LEU A 33 -1.98 -9.20 12.58
N VAL A 34 -2.44 -8.55 11.52
CA VAL A 34 -2.31 -9.04 10.14
C VAL A 34 -1.03 -8.45 9.55
N THR A 35 -0.07 -9.31 9.21
CA THR A 35 1.19 -8.88 8.61
C THR A 35 1.41 -9.53 7.26
N GLY A 36 2.22 -8.90 6.42
CA GLY A 36 2.58 -9.39 5.11
C GLY A 36 3.08 -8.27 4.20
N PRO A 37 3.76 -8.59 3.11
CA PRO A 37 4.32 -7.60 2.20
C PRO A 37 3.23 -6.69 1.61
N PRO A 38 3.59 -5.49 1.13
CA PRO A 38 2.66 -4.62 0.41
C PRO A 38 1.96 -5.37 -0.73
N GLY A 39 0.65 -5.19 -0.88
CA GLY A 39 -0.13 -5.84 -1.93
C GLY A 39 -0.51 -7.30 -1.68
N SER A 40 -0.18 -7.90 -0.53
CA SER A 40 -0.58 -9.27 -0.17
C SER A 40 -2.04 -9.44 0.24
N GLY A 41 -2.81 -8.35 0.38
CA GLY A 41 -4.22 -8.39 0.75
C GLY A 41 -4.51 -8.18 2.25
N ARG A 42 -3.61 -7.56 3.02
CA ARG A 42 -3.79 -7.29 4.46
C ARG A 42 -5.11 -6.58 4.78
N SER A 43 -5.37 -5.44 4.13
CA SER A 43 -6.60 -4.68 4.33
C SER A 43 -7.83 -5.50 3.89
N THR A 44 -7.72 -6.22 2.78
CA THR A 44 -8.80 -7.12 2.29
C THR A 44 -9.13 -8.20 3.32
N LEU A 45 -8.10 -8.83 3.93
CA LEU A 45 -8.31 -9.83 4.99
C LEU A 45 -8.96 -9.20 6.24
N ALA A 46 -8.48 -8.03 6.66
CA ALA A 46 -9.04 -7.32 7.81
C ALA A 46 -10.50 -6.93 7.58
N HIS A 47 -10.84 -6.44 6.38
CA HIS A 47 -12.21 -6.09 6.00
C HIS A 47 -13.12 -7.32 5.89
N ALA A 48 -12.63 -8.41 5.29
CA ALA A 48 -13.37 -9.66 5.18
C ALA A 48 -13.71 -10.22 6.57
N PHE A 49 -12.74 -10.20 7.49
CA PHE A 49 -12.94 -10.64 8.86
C PHE A 49 -13.88 -9.72 9.64
N ALA A 50 -13.70 -8.40 9.51
CA ALA A 50 -14.60 -7.43 10.12
C ALA A 50 -16.06 -7.61 9.65
N ALA A 51 -16.26 -7.80 8.33
CA ALA A 51 -17.57 -8.05 7.75
C ALA A 51 -18.21 -9.35 8.27
N GLU A 52 -17.41 -10.42 8.41
CA GLU A 52 -17.87 -11.70 8.98
C GLU A 52 -18.32 -11.53 10.44
N LEU A 53 -17.49 -10.85 11.27
CA LEU A 53 -17.77 -10.61 12.69
C LEU A 53 -19.04 -9.81 12.95
N VAL A 54 -19.43 -8.94 12.02
CA VAL A 54 -20.68 -8.15 12.15
C VAL A 54 -21.86 -8.79 11.40
N GLY A 55 -21.71 -10.04 10.92
CA GLY A 55 -22.76 -10.77 10.22
C GLY A 55 -23.07 -10.24 8.82
N ALA A 56 -22.11 -9.57 8.19
CA ALA A 56 -22.26 -8.98 6.85
C ALA A 56 -21.55 -9.79 5.75
N GLY A 57 -20.80 -10.85 6.08
CA GLY A 57 -19.88 -11.56 5.20
C GLY A 57 -20.49 -12.12 3.92
N LEU A 58 -21.75 -12.53 3.93
CA LEU A 58 -22.46 -13.10 2.78
C LEU A 58 -23.37 -12.10 2.05
N ASP A 59 -23.60 -10.91 2.61
CA ASP A 59 -24.45 -9.87 2.03
C ASP A 59 -23.61 -8.75 1.42
N GLU A 60 -23.60 -8.70 0.08
CA GLU A 60 -22.80 -7.73 -0.66
C GLU A 60 -23.13 -6.27 -0.29
N ALA A 61 -24.36 -5.93 -0.07
CA ALA A 61 -24.76 -4.57 0.31
C ALA A 61 -24.29 -4.22 1.72
N ARG A 62 -24.23 -5.21 2.61
CA ARG A 62 -23.78 -5.01 3.99
C ARG A 62 -22.27 -4.90 4.08
N TRP A 63 -21.50 -5.80 3.45
CA TRP A 63 -20.05 -5.70 3.52
C TRP A 63 -19.51 -4.47 2.78
N LYS A 64 -20.17 -4.00 1.69
CA LYS A 64 -19.85 -2.71 1.06
C LYS A 64 -20.00 -1.54 2.03
N ARG A 65 -21.02 -1.57 2.92
CA ARG A 65 -21.16 -0.56 3.99
C ARG A 65 -20.04 -0.65 5.02
N VAL A 66 -19.57 -1.86 5.34
CA VAL A 66 -18.43 -2.05 6.24
C VAL A 66 -17.17 -1.39 5.66
N ILE A 67 -16.82 -1.70 4.41
CA ILE A 67 -15.66 -1.11 3.72
C ILE A 67 -15.79 0.41 3.60
N ALA A 68 -16.98 0.91 3.32
CA ALA A 68 -17.24 2.35 3.21
C ALA A 68 -17.23 3.08 4.58
N GLY A 69 -16.92 2.38 5.70
CA GLY A 69 -16.93 2.96 7.04
C GLY A 69 -18.34 3.38 7.52
N ALA A 70 -19.40 2.87 6.89
CA ALA A 70 -20.78 3.25 7.16
C ALA A 70 -21.52 2.27 8.10
N HIS A 71 -20.84 1.27 8.66
CA HIS A 71 -21.43 0.34 9.63
C HIS A 71 -21.24 0.87 11.05
N PRO A 72 -22.30 0.97 11.89
CA PRO A 72 -22.23 1.61 13.20
C PRO A 72 -21.31 0.90 14.19
N ASP A 73 -21.06 -0.41 14.01
CA ASP A 73 -20.23 -1.21 14.90
C ASP A 73 -18.85 -1.52 14.31
N VAL A 74 -18.48 -0.89 13.16
CA VAL A 74 -17.13 -1.03 12.56
C VAL A 74 -16.54 0.34 12.38
N SER A 75 -15.31 0.51 12.84
CA SER A 75 -14.50 1.71 12.57
C SER A 75 -13.20 1.31 11.91
N ILE A 76 -12.93 1.88 10.74
CA ILE A 76 -11.73 1.62 9.94
C ILE A 76 -10.91 2.90 9.89
N LEU A 77 -9.65 2.82 10.31
CA LEU A 77 -8.67 3.87 10.13
C LEU A 77 -7.73 3.47 9.01
N ALA A 78 -7.94 4.08 7.86
CA ALA A 78 -6.99 4.12 6.75
C ALA A 78 -6.49 5.57 6.67
N THR A 79 -5.23 5.81 7.02
CA THR A 79 -4.75 7.20 7.07
C THR A 79 -4.32 7.68 5.69
N ASP A 80 -4.76 8.88 5.31
CA ASP A 80 -4.26 9.60 4.14
C ASP A 80 -2.97 10.38 4.44
N ARG A 81 -2.48 10.31 5.69
CA ARG A 81 -1.29 11.01 6.16
C ARG A 81 -0.07 10.10 6.17
N VAL A 82 1.10 10.68 6.29
CA VAL A 82 2.36 9.95 6.47
C VAL A 82 2.40 9.23 7.83
N THR A 83 1.78 9.83 8.86
CA THR A 83 1.70 9.27 10.22
C THR A 83 0.28 9.35 10.75
N ILE A 84 -0.10 8.37 11.57
CA ILE A 84 -1.36 8.35 12.30
C ILE A 84 -1.22 9.26 13.53
N THR A 85 -2.18 10.15 13.74
CA THR A 85 -2.19 11.09 14.85
C THR A 85 -2.72 10.47 16.15
N ILE A 86 -2.38 11.08 17.28
CA ILE A 86 -2.89 10.65 18.60
C ILE A 86 -4.41 10.81 18.68
N GLU A 87 -4.93 11.88 18.08
CA GLU A 87 -6.35 12.21 18.06
C GLU A 87 -7.16 11.13 17.33
N GLU A 88 -6.67 10.65 16.18
CA GLU A 88 -7.29 9.56 15.42
C GLU A 88 -7.35 8.28 16.26
N VAL A 89 -6.25 7.91 16.92
CA VAL A 89 -6.22 6.70 17.76
C VAL A 89 -7.09 6.85 19.01
N ARG A 90 -7.12 8.03 19.64
CA ARG A 90 -8.02 8.30 20.77
C ARG A 90 -9.49 8.18 20.38
N ALA A 91 -9.87 8.62 19.19
CA ALA A 91 -11.24 8.46 18.67
C ALA A 91 -11.59 6.98 18.54
N LEU A 92 -10.68 6.14 18.01
CA LEU A 92 -10.88 4.69 17.92
C LEU A 92 -10.98 4.03 19.29
N VAL A 93 -10.10 4.40 20.23
CA VAL A 93 -10.16 3.91 21.60
C VAL A 93 -11.50 4.27 22.25
N SER A 94 -11.94 5.52 22.11
CA SER A 94 -13.26 5.93 22.61
C SER A 94 -14.38 5.14 21.97
N PHE A 95 -14.34 4.92 20.64
CA PHE A 95 -15.31 4.09 19.93
C PHE A 95 -15.34 2.65 20.44
N SER A 96 -14.20 2.08 20.78
CA SER A 96 -14.08 0.69 21.26
C SER A 96 -14.76 0.43 22.61
N TYR A 97 -14.95 1.46 23.44
CA TYR A 97 -15.58 1.33 24.76
C TYR A 97 -17.12 1.30 24.70
N PHE A 98 -17.73 1.61 23.57
CA PHE A 98 -19.19 1.47 23.43
C PHE A 98 -19.56 0.02 23.13
N SER A 99 -20.66 -0.47 23.69
CA SER A 99 -21.21 -1.78 23.31
C SER A 99 -21.64 -1.79 21.84
N PRO A 100 -21.56 -2.95 21.16
CA PRO A 100 -22.10 -3.07 19.81
C PRO A 100 -23.60 -2.72 19.79
N SER A 101 -24.07 -2.08 18.72
CA SER A 101 -25.45 -1.62 18.59
C SER A 101 -26.34 -2.56 17.77
N GLN A 102 -25.78 -3.18 16.74
CA GLN A 102 -26.50 -4.02 15.77
C GLN A 102 -25.84 -5.40 15.56
N ALA A 103 -24.55 -5.52 15.84
CA ALA A 103 -23.75 -6.69 15.55
C ALA A 103 -23.33 -7.44 16.84
N PRO A 104 -22.87 -8.71 16.73
CA PRO A 104 -22.30 -9.45 17.86
C PRO A 104 -20.99 -8.82 18.39
N TYR A 105 -20.26 -8.15 17.54
CA TYR A 105 -18.95 -7.55 17.87
C TYR A 105 -18.89 -6.09 17.42
N ARG A 106 -18.12 -5.30 18.17
CA ARG A 106 -17.59 -4.01 17.76
C ARG A 106 -16.18 -4.22 17.23
N VAL A 107 -15.93 -3.77 16.00
CA VAL A 107 -14.67 -4.04 15.31
C VAL A 107 -13.94 -2.73 15.01
N VAL A 108 -12.67 -2.69 15.36
CA VAL A 108 -11.77 -1.56 15.05
C VAL A 108 -10.63 -2.06 14.16
N VAL A 109 -10.48 -1.47 13.00
CA VAL A 109 -9.42 -1.80 12.04
C VAL A 109 -8.46 -0.62 11.90
N ILE A 110 -7.15 -0.88 11.98
CA ILE A 110 -6.09 0.09 11.65
C ILE A 110 -5.27 -0.51 10.50
N GLU A 111 -5.37 0.06 9.30
CA GLU A 111 -4.76 -0.51 8.09
C GLU A 111 -3.26 -0.31 7.98
N ASP A 112 -2.73 0.79 8.48
CA ASP A 112 -1.32 1.17 8.40
C ASP A 112 -0.73 1.34 9.81
N ALA A 113 -0.72 0.28 10.64
CA ALA A 113 -0.26 0.34 12.02
C ALA A 113 1.23 0.70 12.15
N ASP A 114 2.04 0.43 11.13
CA ASP A 114 3.43 0.85 10.99
C ASP A 114 3.60 2.38 10.94
N ARG A 115 2.53 3.12 10.63
CA ARG A 115 2.52 4.59 10.61
C ARG A 115 2.23 5.22 11.97
N MET A 116 2.00 4.42 13.00
CA MET A 116 1.88 4.90 14.36
C MET A 116 3.26 5.16 14.97
N THR A 117 3.45 6.34 15.55
CA THR A 117 4.63 6.61 16.38
C THR A 117 4.52 5.84 17.71
N ASP A 118 5.63 5.66 18.44
CA ASP A 118 5.63 5.02 19.76
C ASP A 118 4.62 5.66 20.70
N ARG A 119 4.54 7.00 20.68
CA ARG A 119 3.59 7.76 21.49
C ARG A 119 2.14 7.45 21.14
N THR A 120 1.84 7.32 19.86
CA THR A 120 0.50 6.99 19.34
C THR A 120 0.15 5.54 19.66
N SER A 121 1.08 4.64 19.48
CA SER A 121 0.94 3.21 19.78
C SER A 121 0.65 2.93 21.25
N ASN A 122 1.30 3.68 22.16
CA ASN A 122 1.08 3.53 23.61
C ASN A 122 -0.36 3.88 24.05
N VAL A 123 -1.10 4.68 23.27
CA VAL A 123 -2.52 4.98 23.54
C VAL A 123 -3.39 3.72 23.44
N LEU A 124 -3.02 2.75 22.57
CA LEU A 124 -3.76 1.51 22.40
C LEU A 124 -3.56 0.49 23.53
N LEU A 125 -2.45 0.55 24.24
CA LEU A 125 -2.05 -0.51 25.19
C LEU A 125 -3.16 -0.87 26.17
N LYS A 126 -3.80 0.13 26.80
CA LYS A 126 -4.87 -0.12 27.77
C LYS A 126 -6.08 -0.81 27.14
N ALA A 127 -6.47 -0.42 25.93
CA ALA A 127 -7.60 -1.02 25.22
C ALA A 127 -7.30 -2.44 24.73
N LEU A 128 -6.03 -2.78 24.55
CA LEU A 128 -5.58 -4.13 24.18
C LEU A 128 -5.37 -5.04 25.40
N GLU A 129 -5.01 -4.48 26.57
CA GLU A 129 -4.83 -5.21 27.83
C GLU A 129 -6.16 -5.55 28.50
N GLU A 130 -7.07 -4.57 28.54
CA GLU A 130 -8.38 -4.67 29.17
C GLU A 130 -9.47 -4.33 28.12
N PRO A 131 -9.67 -5.19 27.11
CA PRO A 131 -10.62 -4.91 26.07
C PRO A 131 -12.06 -4.95 26.62
N PRO A 132 -12.90 -4.00 26.20
CA PRO A 132 -14.33 -4.10 26.49
C PRO A 132 -14.92 -5.38 25.93
N PRO A 133 -15.96 -5.95 26.56
CA PRO A 133 -16.64 -7.14 26.05
C PRO A 133 -17.09 -6.96 24.60
N GLN A 134 -16.95 -8.00 23.79
CA GLN A 134 -17.36 -8.02 22.37
C GLN A 134 -16.63 -6.99 21.48
N THR A 135 -15.48 -6.49 21.90
CA THR A 135 -14.63 -5.60 21.06
C THR A 135 -13.50 -6.39 20.43
N VAL A 136 -13.27 -6.18 19.13
CA VAL A 136 -12.19 -6.82 18.37
C VAL A 136 -11.35 -5.75 17.66
N TRP A 137 -10.02 -5.83 17.89
CA TRP A 137 -9.03 -4.98 17.24
C TRP A 137 -8.32 -5.76 16.13
N ILE A 138 -8.16 -5.15 14.97
CA ILE A 138 -7.41 -5.70 13.84
C ILE A 138 -6.41 -4.64 13.38
N LEU A 139 -5.11 -4.92 13.53
CA LEU A 139 -4.04 -4.07 13.09
C LEU A 139 -3.36 -4.71 11.87
N CYS A 140 -3.07 -3.90 10.85
CA CYS A 140 -2.33 -4.34 9.67
C CYS A 140 -0.98 -3.64 9.62
N ALA A 141 0.09 -4.39 9.36
CA ALA A 141 1.45 -3.86 9.19
C ALA A 141 2.25 -4.68 8.15
N PRO A 142 3.26 -4.11 7.49
CA PRO A 142 4.10 -4.85 6.54
C PRO A 142 4.84 -6.02 7.21
N SER A 143 5.37 -5.81 8.40
CA SER A 143 6.11 -6.80 9.17
C SER A 143 5.74 -6.74 10.65
N PRO A 144 5.86 -7.86 11.40
CA PRO A 144 5.74 -7.81 12.86
C PRO A 144 6.75 -6.88 13.53
N ALA A 145 7.90 -6.61 12.89
CA ALA A 145 8.93 -5.71 13.40
C ALA A 145 8.51 -4.23 13.37
N ASP A 146 7.56 -3.88 12.50
CA ASP A 146 7.05 -2.50 12.36
C ASP A 146 6.03 -2.12 13.44
N VAL A 147 5.69 -3.08 14.32
CA VAL A 147 4.76 -2.86 15.44
C VAL A 147 5.50 -3.04 16.76
N LEU A 148 5.26 -2.12 17.71
CA LEU A 148 5.90 -2.16 19.02
C LEU A 148 5.77 -3.55 19.67
N PRO A 149 6.84 -4.10 20.27
CA PRO A 149 6.82 -5.40 20.94
C PRO A 149 5.71 -5.51 22.01
N THR A 150 5.43 -4.40 22.70
CA THR A 150 4.39 -4.31 23.73
C THR A 150 2.97 -4.50 23.16
N ILE A 151 2.70 -4.01 21.95
CA ILE A 151 1.44 -4.25 21.23
C ILE A 151 1.42 -5.67 20.69
N ARG A 152 2.47 -6.07 19.97
CA ARG A 152 2.57 -7.38 19.33
C ARG A 152 2.37 -8.54 20.31
N SER A 153 2.90 -8.44 21.52
CA SER A 153 2.76 -9.49 22.54
C SER A 153 1.34 -9.76 23.03
N ARG A 154 0.39 -8.85 22.74
CA ARG A 154 -1.03 -8.93 23.12
C ARG A 154 -1.95 -9.30 21.96
N MET A 155 -1.37 -9.52 20.79
CA MET A 155 -2.13 -9.78 19.57
C MET A 155 -1.83 -11.16 19.01
N ARG A 156 -2.83 -11.80 18.44
CA ARG A 156 -2.65 -13.00 17.66
C ARG A 156 -2.22 -12.63 16.24
N SER A 157 -1.05 -13.10 15.83
CA SER A 157 -0.49 -12.79 14.52
C SER A 157 -1.06 -13.71 13.43
N VAL A 158 -1.36 -13.10 12.28
CA VAL A 158 -1.71 -13.77 11.02
C VAL A 158 -0.79 -13.23 9.94
N ASN A 159 0.04 -14.10 9.37
CA ASN A 159 1.02 -13.69 8.38
C ASN A 159 0.51 -14.05 6.98
N LEU A 160 0.50 -13.05 6.09
CA LEU A 160 0.24 -13.23 4.68
C LEU A 160 1.55 -13.46 3.92
N VAL A 161 1.47 -14.27 2.88
CA VAL A 161 2.59 -14.55 1.97
C VAL A 161 2.47 -13.73 0.68
N VAL A 162 3.56 -13.63 -0.07
CA VAL A 162 3.49 -13.11 -1.45
C VAL A 162 2.73 -14.13 -2.29
N PRO A 163 1.60 -13.76 -2.93
CA PRO A 163 0.90 -14.68 -3.82
C PRO A 163 1.77 -15.00 -5.05
N THR A 164 1.46 -16.10 -5.75
CA THR A 164 2.18 -16.43 -6.99
C THR A 164 1.75 -15.55 -8.15
N VAL A 165 2.58 -15.44 -9.20
CA VAL A 165 2.22 -14.75 -10.44
C VAL A 165 0.93 -15.31 -11.02
N ASP A 166 0.76 -16.63 -11.01
CA ASP A 166 -0.42 -17.31 -11.55
C ASP A 166 -1.68 -17.01 -10.75
N ASP A 167 -1.59 -16.93 -9.43
CA ASP A 167 -2.72 -16.58 -8.58
C ASP A 167 -3.18 -15.13 -8.82
N VAL A 168 -2.23 -14.20 -8.89
CA VAL A 168 -2.53 -12.78 -9.15
C VAL A 168 -3.09 -12.59 -10.57
N ALA A 169 -2.49 -13.23 -11.58
CA ALA A 169 -2.96 -13.17 -12.96
C ALA A 169 -4.39 -13.70 -13.08
N ARG A 170 -4.68 -14.86 -12.48
CA ARG A 170 -6.03 -15.46 -12.47
C ARG A 170 -7.05 -14.54 -11.80
N LEU A 171 -6.72 -13.98 -10.63
CA LEU A 171 -7.60 -13.03 -9.93
C LEU A 171 -7.94 -11.83 -10.82
N ILE A 172 -6.93 -11.22 -11.44
CA ILE A 172 -7.12 -10.02 -12.26
C ILE A 172 -7.93 -10.33 -13.51
N SER A 173 -7.60 -11.42 -14.22
CA SER A 173 -8.33 -11.85 -15.41
C SER A 173 -9.81 -12.10 -15.10
N GLN A 174 -10.12 -12.77 -13.98
CA GLN A 174 -11.50 -13.04 -13.56
C GLN A 174 -12.26 -11.79 -13.11
N ARG A 175 -11.58 -10.86 -12.41
CA ARG A 175 -12.22 -9.67 -11.84
C ARG A 175 -12.41 -8.55 -12.86
N GLU A 176 -11.40 -8.31 -13.68
CA GLU A 176 -11.35 -7.17 -14.60
C GLU A 176 -11.65 -7.58 -16.05
N GLY A 177 -11.72 -8.88 -16.36
CA GLY A 177 -11.99 -9.38 -17.71
C GLY A 177 -10.86 -9.15 -18.72
N VAL A 178 -9.63 -8.96 -18.24
CA VAL A 178 -8.46 -8.77 -19.11
C VAL A 178 -7.87 -10.12 -19.54
N GLU A 179 -7.19 -10.12 -20.69
CA GLU A 179 -6.48 -11.28 -21.22
C GLU A 179 -5.47 -11.82 -20.22
N GLU A 180 -5.34 -13.16 -20.14
CA GLU A 180 -4.48 -13.81 -19.13
C GLU A 180 -3.01 -13.41 -19.27
N ASP A 181 -2.51 -13.26 -20.50
CA ASP A 181 -1.13 -12.85 -20.79
C ASP A 181 -0.86 -11.42 -20.29
N VAL A 182 -1.83 -10.51 -20.46
CA VAL A 182 -1.73 -9.13 -19.92
C VAL A 182 -1.74 -9.15 -18.40
N ALA A 183 -2.60 -9.95 -17.79
CA ALA A 183 -2.67 -10.10 -16.34
C ALA A 183 -1.39 -10.72 -15.77
N ARG A 184 -0.83 -11.74 -16.40
CA ARG A 184 0.43 -12.40 -16.04
C ARG A 184 1.62 -11.44 -16.13
N MET A 185 1.71 -10.68 -17.22
CA MET A 185 2.74 -9.66 -17.37
C MET A 185 2.63 -8.60 -16.29
N ALA A 186 1.44 -8.08 -16.03
CA ALA A 186 1.19 -7.09 -14.99
C ALA A 186 1.51 -7.63 -13.58
N ALA A 187 1.20 -8.90 -13.29
CA ALA A 187 1.56 -9.57 -12.04
C ALA A 187 3.08 -9.67 -11.86
N THR A 188 3.80 -10.06 -12.92
CA THR A 188 5.27 -10.16 -12.90
C THR A 188 5.91 -8.79 -12.70
N GLU A 189 5.51 -7.79 -13.50
CA GLU A 189 6.06 -6.43 -13.46
C GLU A 189 5.77 -5.72 -12.13
N SER A 190 4.66 -6.05 -11.46
CA SER A 190 4.32 -5.51 -10.13
C SER A 190 4.87 -6.32 -8.96
N GLN A 191 5.66 -7.37 -9.22
CA GLN A 191 6.17 -8.30 -8.21
C GLN A 191 5.06 -8.87 -7.32
N ASN A 192 3.96 -9.26 -7.94
CA ASN A 192 2.76 -9.84 -7.33
C ASN A 192 1.99 -8.90 -6.37
N HIS A 193 2.23 -7.59 -6.44
CA HIS A 193 1.43 -6.62 -5.72
C HIS A 193 0.05 -6.48 -6.38
N ILE A 194 -1.00 -7.08 -5.79
CA ILE A 194 -2.34 -7.21 -6.40
C ILE A 194 -2.87 -5.86 -6.93
N GLY A 195 -2.87 -4.81 -6.11
CA GLY A 195 -3.40 -3.50 -6.51
C GLY A 195 -2.62 -2.86 -7.67
N MET A 196 -1.29 -3.01 -7.69
CA MET A 196 -0.46 -2.50 -8.79
C MET A 196 -0.64 -3.35 -10.04
N ALA A 197 -0.68 -4.68 -9.91
CA ALA A 197 -0.95 -5.59 -11.02
C ALA A 197 -2.29 -5.28 -11.68
N THR A 198 -3.35 -5.07 -10.89
CA THR A 198 -4.66 -4.64 -11.40
C THR A 198 -4.54 -3.34 -12.20
N ARG A 199 -3.85 -2.34 -11.65
CA ARG A 199 -3.66 -1.06 -12.31
C ARG A 199 -2.88 -1.20 -13.62
N LEU A 200 -1.77 -1.93 -13.62
CA LEU A 200 -0.98 -2.17 -14.83
C LEU A 200 -1.76 -3.01 -15.87
N ALA A 201 -2.66 -3.89 -15.45
CA ALA A 201 -3.50 -4.66 -16.36
C ALA A 201 -4.60 -3.81 -17.02
N THR A 202 -5.19 -2.86 -16.27
CA THR A 202 -6.39 -2.12 -16.72
C THR A 202 -6.10 -0.71 -17.26
N ASP A 203 -4.94 -0.10 -16.90
CA ASP A 203 -4.56 1.27 -17.29
C ASP A 203 -3.34 1.27 -18.22
N PRO A 204 -3.53 1.44 -19.54
CA PRO A 204 -2.42 1.51 -20.50
C PRO A 204 -1.45 2.67 -20.26
N GLU A 205 -1.94 3.80 -19.72
CA GLU A 205 -1.09 4.95 -19.41
C GLU A 205 -0.20 4.68 -18.21
N ALA A 206 -0.71 3.98 -17.19
CA ALA A 206 0.11 3.54 -16.06
C ALA A 206 1.24 2.59 -16.51
N ARG A 207 0.94 1.66 -17.43
CA ARG A 207 1.98 0.81 -18.05
C ARG A 207 3.02 1.63 -18.79
N SER A 208 2.58 2.59 -19.61
CA SER A 208 3.49 3.45 -20.39
C SER A 208 4.39 4.29 -19.48
N ARG A 209 3.84 4.86 -18.38
CA ARG A 209 4.63 5.63 -17.41
C ARG A 209 5.68 4.75 -16.72
N ARG A 210 5.30 3.53 -16.29
CA ARG A 210 6.25 2.58 -15.70
C ARG A 210 7.36 2.22 -16.70
N ASP A 211 7.00 1.87 -17.92
CA ASP A 211 7.94 1.51 -19.00
C ASP A 211 8.93 2.67 -19.25
N SER A 212 8.42 3.91 -19.32
CA SER A 212 9.26 5.11 -19.48
C SER A 212 10.20 5.30 -18.29
N SER A 213 9.75 5.08 -17.07
CA SER A 213 10.59 5.17 -15.86
C SER A 213 11.71 4.13 -15.87
N VAL A 214 11.38 2.88 -16.18
CA VAL A 214 12.34 1.76 -16.29
C VAL A 214 13.39 2.06 -17.36
N GLN A 215 12.96 2.45 -18.55
CA GLN A 215 13.85 2.78 -19.66
C GLN A 215 14.75 3.97 -19.34
N ALA A 216 14.21 5.01 -18.71
CA ALA A 216 14.98 6.19 -18.30
C ALA A 216 16.13 5.82 -17.35
N VAL A 217 15.87 4.95 -16.36
CA VAL A 217 16.89 4.47 -15.41
C VAL A 217 17.97 3.64 -16.10
N LEU A 218 17.58 2.72 -16.99
CA LEU A 218 18.53 1.88 -17.73
C LEU A 218 19.48 2.69 -18.62
N ASN A 219 19.04 3.83 -19.14
CA ASN A 219 19.81 4.71 -19.99
C ASN A 219 20.73 5.69 -19.23
N VAL A 220 20.74 5.66 -17.90
CA VAL A 220 21.60 6.54 -17.10
C VAL A 220 23.06 6.05 -17.14
N VAL A 221 23.92 6.82 -17.81
CA VAL A 221 25.36 6.49 -17.98
C VAL A 221 26.31 7.58 -17.45
N SER A 222 25.79 8.69 -16.95
CA SER A 222 26.59 9.83 -16.47
C SER A 222 25.93 10.58 -15.34
N VAL A 223 26.70 11.31 -14.53
CA VAL A 223 26.19 12.13 -13.43
C VAL A 223 25.19 13.19 -13.93
N SER A 224 25.50 13.86 -15.03
CA SER A 224 24.56 14.85 -15.61
C SER A 224 23.29 14.19 -16.12
N GLY A 225 23.38 12.98 -16.70
CA GLY A 225 22.23 12.15 -17.06
C GLY A 225 21.41 11.77 -15.84
N ALA A 226 22.05 11.35 -14.73
CA ALA A 226 21.39 11.00 -13.49
C ALA A 226 20.53 12.14 -12.92
N VAL A 227 21.08 13.37 -12.86
CA VAL A 227 20.35 14.56 -12.39
C VAL A 227 19.14 14.86 -13.28
N LYS A 228 19.32 14.81 -14.61
CA LYS A 228 18.22 15.02 -15.57
C LYS A 228 17.13 13.95 -15.41
N THR A 229 17.51 12.68 -15.39
CA THR A 229 16.58 11.56 -15.21
C THR A 229 15.85 11.62 -13.87
N ALA A 230 16.49 12.05 -12.78
CA ALA A 230 15.83 12.23 -11.50
C ALA A 230 14.68 13.25 -11.58
N ALA A 231 14.87 14.36 -12.29
CA ALA A 231 13.81 15.35 -12.52
C ALA A 231 12.67 14.78 -13.38
N GLU A 232 13.00 14.03 -14.44
CA GLU A 232 12.02 13.37 -15.31
C GLU A 232 11.20 12.33 -14.54
N LEU A 233 11.85 11.49 -13.73
CA LEU A 233 11.17 10.51 -12.86
C LEU A 233 10.25 11.18 -11.85
N LEU A 234 10.68 12.27 -11.22
CA LEU A 234 9.83 12.99 -10.29
C LEU A 234 8.58 13.55 -10.98
N GLU A 235 8.71 14.03 -12.22
CA GLU A 235 7.57 14.52 -12.99
C GLU A 235 6.60 13.38 -13.35
N LEU A 236 7.10 12.22 -13.75
CA LEU A 236 6.28 11.02 -13.95
C LEU A 236 5.58 10.60 -12.65
N CYS A 237 6.26 10.65 -11.49
CA CYS A 237 5.65 10.37 -10.19
C CYS A 237 4.53 11.35 -9.84
N LYS A 238 4.69 12.65 -10.16
CA LYS A 238 3.63 13.65 -9.94
C LYS A 238 2.41 13.39 -10.81
N GLN A 239 2.62 13.08 -12.09
CA GLN A 239 1.53 12.72 -13.01
C GLN A 239 0.79 11.47 -12.53
N ASP A 240 1.52 10.46 -12.08
CA ASP A 240 0.97 9.22 -11.57
C ASP A 240 0.18 9.42 -10.26
N ALA A 241 0.70 10.24 -9.35
CA ALA A 241 0.03 10.62 -8.13
C ALA A 241 -1.26 11.42 -8.39
N ALA A 242 -1.21 12.40 -9.29
CA ALA A 242 -2.36 13.20 -9.68
C ALA A 242 -3.46 12.32 -10.29
N ALA A 243 -3.12 11.43 -11.24
CA ALA A 243 -4.09 10.52 -11.85
C ALA A 243 -4.84 9.63 -10.85
N LEU A 244 -4.23 9.33 -9.68
CA LEU A 244 -4.86 8.55 -8.62
C LEU A 244 -5.84 9.37 -7.77
N VAL A 245 -5.50 10.63 -7.47
CA VAL A 245 -6.25 11.43 -6.49
C VAL A 245 -7.28 12.37 -7.11
N ASP A 246 -7.04 12.89 -8.32
CA ASP A 246 -7.89 13.91 -8.95
C ASP A 246 -9.37 13.47 -9.06
N ARG A 247 -9.60 12.20 -9.40
CA ARG A 247 -10.97 11.67 -9.50
C ARG A 247 -11.67 11.58 -8.15
N LEU A 248 -10.93 11.25 -7.09
CA LEU A 248 -11.46 11.18 -5.72
C LEU A 248 -11.73 12.57 -5.19
N ASP A 249 -10.77 13.46 -5.34
CA ASP A 249 -10.82 14.85 -4.84
C ASP A 249 -11.95 15.64 -5.51
N SER A 250 -12.15 15.44 -6.82
CA SER A 250 -13.28 16.06 -7.56
C SER A 250 -14.63 15.59 -7.03
N LYS A 251 -14.82 14.28 -6.86
CA LYS A 251 -16.05 13.71 -6.32
C LYS A 251 -16.33 14.15 -4.88
N GLU A 252 -15.31 14.17 -4.04
CA GLU A 252 -15.40 14.61 -2.65
C GLU A 252 -15.81 16.08 -2.58
N ARG A 253 -15.18 16.92 -3.40
CA ARG A 253 -15.52 18.35 -3.50
C ARG A 253 -16.97 18.57 -3.97
N GLU A 254 -17.38 17.87 -5.03
CA GLU A 254 -18.77 17.95 -5.53
C GLU A 254 -19.78 17.49 -4.47
N SER A 255 -19.51 16.38 -3.80
CA SER A 255 -20.36 15.85 -2.74
C SER A 255 -20.49 16.83 -1.57
N LEU A 256 -19.37 17.42 -1.12
CA LEU A 256 -19.37 18.41 -0.05
C LEU A 256 -20.14 19.66 -0.45
N LEU A 257 -19.90 20.23 -1.62
CA LEU A 257 -20.61 21.43 -2.10
C LEU A 257 -22.10 21.17 -2.25
N HIS A 258 -22.47 20.00 -2.77
CA HIS A 258 -23.88 19.58 -2.88
C HIS A 258 -24.54 19.45 -1.50
N SER A 259 -23.87 18.82 -0.51
CA SER A 259 -24.40 18.68 0.86
C SER A 259 -24.56 20.05 1.57
N LEU A 260 -23.77 21.05 1.18
CA LEU A 260 -23.85 22.41 1.69
C LEU A 260 -24.83 23.31 0.89
N GLY A 261 -25.52 22.75 -0.11
CA GLY A 261 -26.47 23.48 -0.96
C GLY A 261 -25.82 24.51 -1.90
N ILE A 262 -24.53 24.34 -2.23
CA ILE A 262 -23.76 25.25 -3.10
C ILE A 262 -23.77 24.69 -4.52
N ALA A 263 -24.24 25.47 -5.47
CA ALA A 263 -24.22 25.10 -6.89
C ALA A 263 -22.79 25.00 -7.42
N PRO A 264 -22.52 24.15 -8.44
CA PRO A 264 -21.21 24.05 -9.08
C PRO A 264 -20.71 25.44 -9.54
N GLY A 265 -19.49 25.82 -9.09
CA GLY A 265 -18.92 27.15 -9.38
C GLY A 265 -19.44 28.28 -8.53
N GLY A 266 -20.34 28.03 -7.59
CA GLY A 266 -20.89 29.07 -6.68
C GLY A 266 -19.86 29.52 -5.63
N ALA A 267 -20.02 30.75 -5.14
CA ALA A 267 -19.18 31.29 -4.08
C ALA A 267 -19.44 30.57 -2.75
N VAL A 268 -18.35 30.16 -2.05
CA VAL A 268 -18.41 29.48 -0.76
C VAL A 268 -18.79 30.49 0.34
N PRO A 269 -19.96 30.33 1.02
CA PRO A 269 -20.37 31.19 2.10
C PRO A 269 -19.38 31.19 3.28
N ALA A 270 -19.26 32.31 3.99
CA ALA A 270 -18.32 32.45 5.11
C ALA A 270 -18.52 31.37 6.20
N ALA A 271 -19.77 30.98 6.46
CA ALA A 271 -20.15 30.00 7.48
C ALA A 271 -19.58 28.58 7.22
N VAL A 272 -19.30 28.22 5.96
CA VAL A 272 -18.85 26.87 5.59
C VAL A 272 -17.40 26.83 5.07
N ARG A 273 -16.72 27.98 5.02
CA ARG A 273 -15.32 28.06 4.55
C ARG A 273 -14.37 27.18 5.34
N SER A 274 -14.60 27.02 6.63
CA SER A 274 -13.77 26.15 7.49
C SER A 274 -13.85 24.66 7.05
N HIS A 275 -15.04 24.19 6.67
CA HIS A 275 -15.24 22.81 6.20
C HIS A 275 -14.56 22.59 4.84
N VAL A 276 -14.74 23.55 3.90
CA VAL A 276 -14.07 23.46 2.59
C VAL A 276 -12.55 23.52 2.75
N LYS A 277 -12.04 24.39 3.61
CA LYS A 277 -10.61 24.49 3.89
C LYS A 277 -10.05 23.21 4.51
N SER A 278 -10.78 22.59 5.45
CA SER A 278 -10.37 21.31 6.05
C SER A 278 -10.26 20.22 4.99
N MET A 279 -11.24 20.10 4.09
CA MET A 279 -11.21 19.18 2.97
C MET A 279 -10.02 19.44 2.05
N GLU A 280 -9.76 20.70 1.67
CA GLU A 280 -8.63 21.08 0.81
C GLU A 280 -7.27 20.75 1.49
N ASP A 281 -7.19 20.90 2.81
CA ASP A 281 -5.99 20.53 3.56
C ASP A 281 -5.82 19.00 3.64
N ASP A 282 -6.90 18.21 3.71
CA ASP A 282 -6.86 16.76 3.62
C ASP A 282 -6.47 16.29 2.20
N GLN A 283 -7.00 16.93 1.15
CA GLN A 283 -6.61 16.67 -0.24
C GLN A 283 -5.12 16.95 -0.50
N LYS A 284 -4.56 18.04 0.03
CA LYS A 284 -3.11 18.34 -0.04
C LYS A 284 -2.27 17.26 0.66
N ARG A 285 -2.72 16.78 1.82
CA ARG A 285 -2.05 15.69 2.55
C ARG A 285 -2.09 14.40 1.75
N ARG A 286 -3.24 14.06 1.16
CA ARG A 286 -3.42 12.91 0.26
C ARG A 286 -2.50 12.98 -0.96
N ALA A 287 -2.43 14.16 -1.62
CA ALA A 287 -1.52 14.37 -2.74
C ALA A 287 -0.03 14.19 -2.35
N THR A 288 0.37 14.68 -1.17
CA THR A 288 1.74 14.48 -0.65
C THR A 288 2.03 13.01 -0.41
N ARG A 289 1.10 12.26 0.18
CA ARG A 289 1.22 10.81 0.37
C ARG A 289 1.31 10.09 -0.97
N SER A 290 0.37 10.37 -1.88
CA SER A 290 0.33 9.74 -3.20
C SER A 290 1.62 9.93 -3.99
N LEU A 291 2.23 11.13 -3.91
CA LEU A 291 3.54 11.39 -4.52
C LEU A 291 4.64 10.52 -3.89
N ARG A 292 4.66 10.36 -2.57
CA ARG A 292 5.65 9.50 -1.89
C ARG A 292 5.47 8.04 -2.27
N ASP A 293 4.22 7.57 -2.31
CA ASP A 293 3.89 6.21 -2.74
C ASP A 293 4.28 5.99 -4.21
N ALA A 294 4.17 7.02 -5.07
CA ALA A 294 4.63 6.96 -6.46
C ALA A 294 6.16 6.87 -6.54
N VAL A 295 6.89 7.65 -5.74
CA VAL A 295 8.36 7.58 -5.68
C VAL A 295 8.82 6.22 -5.12
N ASP A 296 8.19 5.71 -4.06
CA ASP A 296 8.52 4.37 -3.52
C ASP A 296 8.32 3.27 -4.57
N ARG A 297 7.27 3.36 -5.40
CA ARG A 297 7.08 2.43 -6.54
C ARG A 297 8.23 2.50 -7.53
N VAL A 298 8.70 3.69 -7.88
CA VAL A 298 9.87 3.83 -8.76
C VAL A 298 11.11 3.20 -8.12
N LEU A 299 11.31 3.37 -6.81
CA LEU A 299 12.41 2.70 -6.08
C LEU A 299 12.29 1.18 -6.14
N VAL A 300 11.08 0.62 -6.02
CA VAL A 300 10.81 -0.82 -6.18
C VAL A 300 11.07 -1.28 -7.62
N ASP A 301 10.70 -0.48 -8.64
CA ASP A 301 11.00 -0.79 -10.03
C ASP A 301 12.52 -0.79 -10.28
N VAL A 302 13.26 0.19 -9.75
CA VAL A 302 14.74 0.23 -9.83
C VAL A 302 15.35 -0.98 -9.13
N MET A 303 14.82 -1.38 -7.98
CA MET A 303 15.25 -2.60 -7.28
C MET A 303 15.04 -3.85 -8.15
N SER A 304 13.91 -3.95 -8.86
CA SER A 304 13.64 -5.05 -9.77
C SER A 304 14.61 -5.11 -10.95
N LEU A 305 15.02 -3.94 -11.48
CA LEU A 305 16.04 -3.85 -12.53
C LEU A 305 17.40 -4.35 -12.04
N LEU A 306 17.83 -3.87 -10.87
CA LEU A 306 19.12 -4.29 -10.28
C LEU A 306 19.11 -5.79 -9.93
N ARG A 307 17.98 -6.31 -9.45
CA ARG A 307 17.81 -7.75 -9.24
C ARG A 307 17.99 -8.51 -10.55
N ASP A 308 17.35 -8.06 -11.64
CA ASP A 308 17.49 -8.74 -12.94
C ASP A 308 18.92 -8.66 -13.47
N VAL A 309 19.62 -7.50 -13.34
CA VAL A 309 21.04 -7.35 -13.65
C VAL A 309 21.89 -8.33 -12.84
N LEU A 310 21.66 -8.44 -11.54
CA LEU A 310 22.40 -9.36 -10.67
C LEU A 310 22.16 -10.83 -11.07
N MET A 311 20.93 -11.20 -11.39
CA MET A 311 20.60 -12.58 -11.83
C MET A 311 21.35 -12.95 -13.11
N ILE A 312 21.47 -12.01 -14.07
CA ILE A 312 22.26 -12.22 -15.29
C ILE A 312 23.75 -12.35 -14.95
N GLN A 313 24.29 -11.48 -14.07
CA GLN A 313 25.72 -11.48 -13.69
C GLN A 313 26.15 -12.79 -13.00
N VAL A 314 25.27 -13.37 -12.15
CA VAL A 314 25.58 -14.63 -11.44
C VAL A 314 25.16 -15.87 -12.22
N GLY A 315 24.56 -15.72 -13.41
CA GLY A 315 24.11 -16.84 -14.25
C GLY A 315 22.97 -17.65 -13.62
N ALA A 316 22.10 -17.00 -12.84
CA ALA A 316 20.99 -17.69 -12.18
C ALA A 316 19.89 -18.05 -13.19
N GLU A 317 19.43 -19.31 -13.18
CA GLU A 317 18.31 -19.79 -14.01
C GLU A 317 16.95 -19.41 -13.40
N VAL A 318 16.70 -18.08 -13.25
CA VAL A 318 15.43 -17.57 -12.75
C VAL A 318 14.83 -16.57 -13.75
N GLY A 319 13.50 -16.52 -13.82
CA GLY A 319 12.81 -15.57 -14.69
C GLY A 319 13.15 -14.12 -14.36
N LEU A 320 13.33 -13.30 -15.39
CA LEU A 320 13.46 -11.85 -15.27
C LEU A 320 12.10 -11.21 -15.04
N ILE A 321 12.08 -10.13 -14.26
CA ILE A 321 10.88 -9.33 -14.04
C ILE A 321 10.65 -8.39 -15.23
N ASN A 322 11.72 -7.79 -15.75
CA ASN A 322 11.67 -6.78 -16.79
C ASN A 322 12.08 -7.35 -18.16
N VAL A 323 11.41 -8.43 -18.59
CA VAL A 323 11.76 -9.20 -19.81
C VAL A 323 11.80 -8.32 -21.07
N LYS A 324 10.92 -7.31 -21.17
CA LYS A 324 10.90 -6.37 -22.32
C LYS A 324 12.21 -5.59 -22.50
N HIS A 325 13.00 -5.47 -21.46
CA HIS A 325 14.26 -4.71 -21.44
C HIS A 325 15.49 -5.62 -21.37
N GLN A 326 15.36 -6.91 -21.74
CA GLN A 326 16.42 -7.92 -21.57
C GLN A 326 17.75 -7.51 -22.22
N ASP A 327 17.71 -6.88 -23.39
CA ASP A 327 18.95 -6.46 -24.08
C ASP A 327 19.69 -5.39 -23.28
N LEU A 328 19.00 -4.35 -22.79
CA LEU A 328 19.57 -3.30 -21.96
C LEU A 328 20.05 -3.83 -20.60
N LEU A 329 19.33 -4.77 -20.01
CA LEU A 329 19.73 -5.44 -18.77
C LEU A 329 21.02 -6.24 -18.98
N SER A 330 21.14 -6.95 -20.11
CA SER A 330 22.33 -7.73 -20.47
C SER A 330 23.55 -6.81 -20.73
N GLU A 331 23.34 -5.70 -21.42
CA GLU A 331 24.38 -4.69 -21.64
C GLU A 331 24.86 -4.10 -20.31
N ARG A 332 23.94 -3.74 -19.41
CA ARG A 332 24.28 -3.23 -18.08
C ARG A 332 24.98 -4.28 -17.22
N ALA A 333 24.57 -5.54 -17.28
CA ALA A 333 25.19 -6.64 -16.56
C ALA A 333 26.64 -6.87 -17.01
N ALA A 334 26.90 -6.74 -18.31
CA ALA A 334 28.26 -6.85 -18.87
C ALA A 334 29.15 -5.63 -18.54
N GLY A 335 28.53 -4.43 -18.34
CA GLY A 335 29.24 -3.18 -18.04
C GLY A 335 29.51 -2.91 -16.56
N THR A 336 29.02 -3.76 -15.64
CA THR A 336 29.13 -3.58 -14.18
C THR A 336 29.47 -4.89 -13.49
N THR A 337 29.91 -4.84 -12.21
CA THR A 337 30.19 -6.05 -11.42
C THR A 337 29.05 -6.36 -10.47
N ALA A 338 28.95 -7.63 -10.02
CA ALA A 338 27.95 -8.06 -9.05
C ALA A 338 28.07 -7.31 -7.71
N GLU A 339 29.30 -6.97 -7.28
CA GLU A 339 29.55 -6.18 -6.07
C GLU A 339 28.97 -4.77 -6.21
N HIS A 340 29.15 -4.14 -7.39
CA HIS A 340 28.58 -2.82 -7.65
C HIS A 340 27.03 -2.88 -7.67
N THR A 341 26.48 -3.92 -8.26
CA THR A 341 25.02 -4.14 -8.28
C THR A 341 24.48 -4.34 -6.86
N MET A 342 25.15 -5.10 -6.01
CA MET A 342 24.79 -5.26 -4.59
C MET A 342 24.84 -3.94 -3.84
N SER A 343 25.93 -3.16 -4.00
CA SER A 343 26.05 -1.82 -3.39
C SER A 343 24.94 -0.87 -3.88
N SER A 344 24.50 -1.03 -5.12
CA SER A 344 23.38 -0.26 -5.70
C SER A 344 22.04 -0.65 -5.09
N LEU A 345 21.83 -1.92 -4.74
CA LEU A 345 20.66 -2.37 -3.97
C LEU A 345 20.64 -1.76 -2.56
N ASP A 346 21.79 -1.73 -1.86
CA ASP A 346 21.90 -1.08 -0.55
C ASP A 346 21.59 0.43 -0.64
N ALA A 347 21.93 1.07 -1.76
CA ALA A 347 21.60 2.48 -2.00
C ALA A 347 20.09 2.74 -2.11
N ILE A 348 19.32 1.76 -2.59
CA ILE A 348 17.84 1.88 -2.61
C ILE A 348 17.28 1.87 -1.19
N ASP A 349 17.78 0.99 -0.32
CA ASP A 349 17.33 0.96 1.09
C ASP A 349 17.63 2.29 1.79
N GLN A 350 18.79 2.87 1.51
CA GLN A 350 19.13 4.23 2.01
C GLN A 350 18.19 5.30 1.44
N ALA A 351 17.84 5.21 0.15
CA ALA A 351 16.89 6.13 -0.47
C ALA A 351 15.50 6.04 0.18
N ARG A 352 15.00 4.83 0.43
CA ARG A 352 13.74 4.59 1.14
C ARG A 352 13.78 5.12 2.58
N ALA A 353 14.88 4.89 3.30
CA ALA A 353 15.07 5.44 4.65
C ALA A 353 15.05 6.98 4.66
N ARG A 354 15.69 7.64 3.68
CA ARG A 354 15.65 9.10 3.53
C ARG A 354 14.24 9.60 3.21
N MET A 355 13.48 8.89 2.35
CA MET A 355 12.08 9.21 2.08
C MET A 355 11.23 9.14 3.36
N ALA A 356 11.43 8.12 4.20
CA ALA A 356 10.75 7.99 5.49
C ALA A 356 11.08 9.16 6.45
N GLN A 357 12.30 9.71 6.37
CA GLN A 357 12.76 10.88 7.15
C GLN A 357 12.34 12.23 6.55
N ASN A 358 11.41 12.25 5.60
CA ASN A 358 10.90 13.45 4.93
C ASN A 358 11.94 14.21 4.06
N SER A 359 12.98 13.56 3.58
CA SER A 359 13.89 14.18 2.61
C SER A 359 13.16 14.55 1.31
N PRO A 360 13.54 15.64 0.62
CA PRO A 360 12.95 16.01 -0.66
C PRO A 360 13.12 14.91 -1.70
N PRO A 361 12.04 14.45 -2.36
CA PRO A 361 12.09 13.34 -3.31
C PRO A 361 13.09 13.50 -4.44
N LEU A 362 13.23 14.73 -4.98
CA LEU A 362 14.21 15.02 -6.04
C LEU A 362 15.64 14.69 -5.59
N LEU A 363 16.04 15.16 -4.42
CA LEU A 363 17.41 14.94 -3.90
C LEU A 363 17.65 13.44 -3.61
N VAL A 364 16.62 12.72 -3.19
CA VAL A 364 16.73 11.26 -2.97
C VAL A 364 16.95 10.53 -4.28
N LEU A 365 16.18 10.87 -5.33
CA LEU A 365 16.33 10.27 -6.66
C LEU A 365 17.67 10.65 -7.31
N GLU A 366 18.11 11.91 -7.20
CA GLU A 366 19.42 12.35 -7.70
C GLU A 366 20.55 11.57 -7.04
N ALA A 367 20.56 11.50 -5.69
CA ALA A 367 21.59 10.79 -4.95
C ALA A 367 21.63 9.29 -5.33
N LEU A 368 20.47 8.64 -5.45
CA LEU A 368 20.38 7.25 -5.89
C LEU A 368 20.94 7.08 -7.30
N LEU A 369 20.42 7.82 -8.28
CA LEU A 369 20.82 7.65 -9.67
C LEU A 369 22.30 7.97 -9.90
N ILE A 370 22.89 8.93 -9.18
CA ILE A 370 24.32 9.20 -9.22
C ILE A 370 25.10 7.98 -8.72
N GLN A 371 24.67 7.32 -7.64
CA GLN A 371 25.31 6.09 -7.16
C GLN A 371 25.23 4.96 -8.19
N LEU A 372 24.12 4.84 -8.92
CA LEU A 372 23.96 3.85 -9.98
C LEU A 372 24.88 4.09 -11.20
N THR A 373 25.41 5.31 -11.40
CA THR A 373 26.33 5.63 -12.50
C THR A 373 27.77 5.30 -12.18
N GLY A 374 28.11 5.00 -10.92
CA GLY A 374 29.47 4.69 -10.52
C GLY A 374 30.00 3.53 -11.37
N LYS A 375 30.97 3.80 -12.24
CA LYS A 375 31.77 2.74 -12.85
C LYS A 375 32.50 2.03 -11.71
N ALA A 376 32.46 0.71 -11.69
CA ALA A 376 33.44 -0.04 -10.91
C ALA A 376 34.81 0.56 -11.25
N ALA A 377 35.50 1.10 -10.24
CA ALA A 377 36.86 1.53 -10.44
C ALA A 377 37.61 0.31 -10.97
N VAL A 378 37.98 0.35 -12.25
CA VAL A 378 38.91 -0.64 -12.81
C VAL A 378 40.23 -0.36 -12.11
N VAL A 379 40.55 -1.17 -11.10
CA VAL A 379 41.87 -1.26 -10.49
C VAL A 379 42.75 -2.13 -11.38
#